data_88c32f73deb355d9ecb5097ecae9709f
#
_entry.id   88c32f73deb355d9ecb5097ecae9709f
#
_cell.length_a   1.000
_cell.length_b   1.000
_cell.length_c   1.000
_cell.angle_alpha   90.00
_cell.angle_beta   90.00
_cell.angle_gamma   90.00
#
_symmetry.space_group_name_H-M   'P 1'
#
loop_
_entity.id
_entity.type
_entity.pdbx_description
1 polymer ?
#
loop_
_entity_poly.entity_id
_entity_poly.type
_entity_poly.pdbx_seq_one_letter_code
_entity_poly.pdbx_strand_id
1 'polypeptide(L)'
;MHFSDQFLDEVVARNDIADVVSGYVTLTRKGGNLFGLCPFHNEKTPSFSVAPDKQIYHCFGCKKGGGVINFIMEIEGLSFPEAVEFLAKRANIPLPAEDEARSNADRLRRRVLELNRAAARWYYDQLQLPQGAAVQAYLDKRQIRRGIAVRFGMGASLDQWDALLRAMTDKGFTKQELLASGLVVNGKNGGLYDKFRNRLMLPVIDVR
;
A
#
# COMPACT_ATOMS: atom_id res chain seq x y z
N MET A 1 2.14 2.05 6.88
CA MET A 1 2.13 1.67 8.31
C MET A 1 0.98 2.35 9.02
N HIS A 2 0.26 1.66 9.89
CA HIS A 2 -0.79 2.25 10.71
C HIS A 2 -0.37 2.08 12.17
N PHE A 3 -0.11 3.18 12.86
CA PHE A 3 0.20 3.18 14.29
C PHE A 3 -1.11 3.22 15.10
N SER A 4 -1.13 2.59 16.27
CA SER A 4 -2.26 2.72 17.20
C SER A 4 -2.24 4.12 17.85
N ASP A 5 -3.42 4.61 18.24
CA ASP A 5 -3.54 5.89 18.95
C ASP A 5 -2.68 5.92 20.22
N GLN A 6 -2.67 4.82 20.97
CA GLN A 6 -1.85 4.68 22.18
C GLN A 6 -0.34 4.83 21.90
N PHE A 7 0.15 4.27 20.79
CA PHE A 7 1.55 4.42 20.40
C PHE A 7 1.87 5.86 19.97
N LEU A 8 0.97 6.49 19.22
CA LEU A 8 1.11 7.89 18.82
C LEU A 8 1.14 8.81 20.04
N ASP A 9 0.25 8.59 21.01
CA ASP A 9 0.21 9.33 22.26
C ASP A 9 1.52 9.18 23.06
N GLU A 10 2.08 7.96 23.13
CA GLU A 10 3.37 7.73 23.78
C GLU A 10 4.52 8.46 23.07
N VAL A 11 4.56 8.40 21.72
CA VAL A 11 5.57 9.10 20.93
C VAL A 11 5.49 10.59 21.16
N VAL A 12 4.30 11.18 21.15
CA VAL A 12 4.10 12.62 21.40
C VAL A 12 4.48 12.98 22.84
N ALA A 13 4.03 12.20 23.82
CA ALA A 13 4.31 12.47 25.25
C ALA A 13 5.81 12.45 25.60
N ARG A 14 6.60 11.61 24.91
CA ARG A 14 8.05 11.51 25.14
C ARG A 14 8.88 12.45 24.27
N ASN A 15 8.29 13.24 23.41
CA ASN A 15 8.97 14.21 22.56
C ASN A 15 8.40 15.62 22.80
N ASP A 16 8.86 16.26 23.88
CA ASP A 16 8.49 17.65 24.15
C ASP A 16 8.79 18.53 22.94
N ILE A 17 7.80 19.33 22.51
CA ILE A 17 7.92 20.11 21.29
C ILE A 17 9.00 21.19 21.39
N ALA A 18 9.20 21.78 22.57
CA ALA A 18 10.23 22.82 22.75
C ALA A 18 11.63 22.17 22.62
N ASP A 19 11.83 20.97 23.17
CA ASP A 19 13.09 20.27 23.08
C ASP A 19 13.38 19.84 21.64
N VAL A 20 12.38 19.31 20.93
CA VAL A 20 12.55 18.92 19.53
C VAL A 20 12.85 20.13 18.66
N VAL A 21 12.07 21.19 18.76
CA VAL A 21 12.22 22.42 17.95
C VAL A 21 13.55 23.12 18.26
N SER A 22 14.03 23.11 19.52
CA SER A 22 15.30 23.71 19.89
C SER A 22 16.50 23.10 19.19
N GLY A 23 16.40 21.88 18.68
CA GLY A 23 17.42 21.27 17.84
C GLY A 23 17.55 21.88 16.45
N TYR A 24 16.55 22.64 15.98
CA TYR A 24 16.50 23.27 14.65
C TYR A 24 16.47 24.81 14.70
N VAL A 25 15.90 25.37 15.75
CA VAL A 25 15.61 26.81 15.86
C VAL A 25 16.11 27.32 17.19
N THR A 26 16.87 28.41 17.15
CA THR A 26 17.24 29.16 18.40
C THR A 26 16.00 29.83 18.96
N LEU A 27 15.54 29.36 20.12
CA LEU A 27 14.34 29.85 20.78
C LEU A 27 14.67 30.76 21.96
N THR A 28 13.91 31.85 22.09
CA THR A 28 13.99 32.79 23.22
C THR A 28 12.66 32.85 23.96
N ARG A 29 12.67 32.72 25.27
CA ARG A 29 11.46 32.74 26.08
C ARG A 29 10.86 34.11 26.18
N LYS A 30 9.55 34.24 25.92
CA LYS A 30 8.74 35.44 26.14
C LYS A 30 7.42 35.05 26.81
N GLY A 31 7.32 35.26 28.11
CA GLY A 31 6.18 34.78 28.90
C GLY A 31 6.11 33.25 28.96
N GLY A 32 4.94 32.70 28.69
CA GLY A 32 4.72 31.25 28.64
C GLY A 32 5.18 30.57 27.34
N ASN A 33 5.51 31.31 26.29
CA ASN A 33 5.89 30.79 24.99
C ASN A 33 7.36 31.04 24.67
N LEU A 34 7.85 30.26 23.68
CA LEU A 34 9.17 30.42 23.09
C LEU A 34 9.03 30.99 21.68
N PHE A 35 9.94 31.88 21.28
CA PHE A 35 9.92 32.52 19.97
C PHE A 35 11.28 32.43 19.28
N GLY A 36 11.25 32.26 17.97
CA GLY A 36 12.44 32.19 17.11
C GLY A 36 12.14 32.60 15.68
N LEU A 37 13.16 32.59 14.83
CA LEU A 37 12.99 32.74 13.38
C LEU A 37 12.39 31.48 12.81
N CYS A 38 11.45 31.62 11.89
CA CYS A 38 10.78 30.48 11.28
C CYS A 38 11.71 29.67 10.38
N PRO A 39 11.79 28.38 10.54
CA PRO A 39 12.62 27.51 9.65
C PRO A 39 11.98 27.26 8.29
N PHE A 40 10.69 27.59 8.11
CA PHE A 40 9.91 27.29 6.92
C PHE A 40 9.79 28.42 5.92
N HIS A 41 10.21 29.67 6.32
CA HIS A 41 10.26 30.83 5.42
C HIS A 41 11.34 31.80 5.90
N ASN A 42 11.82 32.61 5.00
CA ASN A 42 12.86 33.60 5.31
C ASN A 42 12.26 34.84 5.97
N GLU A 43 12.73 35.21 7.19
CA GLU A 43 12.30 36.37 7.94
C GLU A 43 13.45 36.94 8.77
N LYS A 44 13.32 38.23 9.15
CA LYS A 44 14.30 38.93 10.01
C LYS A 44 13.79 39.16 11.43
N THR A 45 12.48 39.03 11.64
CA THR A 45 11.80 39.24 12.91
C THR A 45 11.19 37.93 13.39
N PRO A 46 11.43 37.51 14.65
CA PRO A 46 10.88 36.26 15.15
C PRO A 46 9.35 36.23 15.11
N SER A 47 8.77 35.37 14.24
CA SER A 47 7.33 35.15 14.16
C SER A 47 6.94 33.71 14.43
N PHE A 48 7.92 32.85 14.66
CA PHE A 48 7.70 31.44 14.99
C PHE A 48 7.56 31.30 16.51
N SER A 49 6.44 30.79 16.96
CA SER A 49 6.08 30.60 18.37
C SER A 49 5.90 29.13 18.70
N VAL A 50 6.45 28.71 19.83
CA VAL A 50 6.22 27.39 20.42
C VAL A 50 5.53 27.57 21.77
N ALA A 51 4.43 26.91 21.99
CA ALA A 51 3.66 26.88 23.24
C ALA A 51 3.87 25.53 23.94
N PRO A 52 4.81 25.39 24.89
CA PRO A 52 5.11 24.11 25.55
C PRO A 52 3.91 23.53 26.28
N ASP A 53 3.12 24.36 26.96
CA ASP A 53 1.94 23.90 27.72
C ASP A 53 0.86 23.25 26.81
N LYS A 54 0.84 23.64 25.53
CA LYS A 54 -0.12 23.12 24.54
C LYS A 54 0.50 22.11 23.60
N GLN A 55 1.81 21.92 23.65
CA GLN A 55 2.57 21.03 22.76
C GLN A 55 2.34 21.34 21.27
N ILE A 56 2.31 22.65 20.91
CA ILE A 56 2.12 23.11 19.54
C ILE A 56 3.11 24.22 19.17
N TYR A 57 3.40 24.32 17.88
CA TYR A 57 4.03 25.47 17.29
C TYR A 57 3.09 26.21 16.34
N HIS A 58 3.32 27.49 16.12
CA HIS A 58 2.63 28.27 15.12
C HIS A 58 3.52 29.44 14.63
N CYS A 59 3.60 29.61 13.33
CA CYS A 59 4.26 30.75 12.71
C CYS A 59 3.24 31.81 12.30
N PHE A 60 3.36 33.00 12.84
CA PHE A 60 2.48 34.13 12.51
C PHE A 60 2.76 34.68 11.11
N GLY A 61 3.95 34.47 10.55
CA GLY A 61 4.32 34.84 9.18
C GLY A 61 3.69 33.94 8.13
N CYS A 62 4.12 32.66 8.04
CA CYS A 62 3.68 31.74 7.00
C CYS A 62 2.45 30.87 7.37
N LYS A 63 1.91 31.05 8.58
CA LYS A 63 0.70 30.32 9.09
C LYS A 63 0.88 28.82 9.30
N LYS A 64 2.07 28.26 9.09
CA LYS A 64 2.34 26.87 9.44
C LYS A 64 2.24 26.66 10.95
N GLY A 65 1.69 25.51 11.35
CA GLY A 65 1.50 25.17 12.75
C GLY A 65 1.08 23.71 12.95
N GLY A 66 1.21 23.21 14.17
CA GLY A 66 0.85 21.84 14.52
C GLY A 66 1.59 21.32 15.74
N GLY A 67 1.51 20.03 16.00
CA GLY A 67 2.26 19.34 17.04
C GLY A 67 3.65 18.89 16.56
N VAL A 68 4.34 18.15 17.43
CA VAL A 68 5.72 17.70 17.19
C VAL A 68 5.87 16.83 15.94
N ILE A 69 4.91 15.99 15.64
CA ILE A 69 4.93 15.15 14.43
C ILE A 69 4.85 16.03 13.17
N ASN A 70 3.91 17.01 13.15
CA ASN A 70 3.78 17.95 12.04
C ASN A 70 5.07 18.74 11.82
N PHE A 71 5.74 19.17 12.92
CA PHE A 71 6.99 19.88 12.82
C PHE A 71 8.07 19.06 12.13
N ILE A 72 8.25 17.79 12.52
CA ILE A 72 9.24 16.89 11.90
C ILE A 72 8.89 16.58 10.44
N MET A 73 7.60 16.35 10.12
CA MET A 73 7.18 16.18 8.72
C MET A 73 7.60 17.36 7.84
N GLU A 74 7.41 18.58 8.33
CA GLU A 74 7.68 19.79 7.57
C GLU A 74 9.18 20.11 7.47
N ILE A 75 9.95 19.92 8.54
CA ILE A 75 11.36 20.30 8.58
C ILE A 75 12.26 19.29 7.90
N GLU A 76 11.97 17.99 8.03
CA GLU A 76 12.73 16.88 7.44
C GLU A 76 12.17 16.43 6.09
N GLY A 77 11.00 16.93 5.68
CA GLY A 77 10.33 16.49 4.44
C GLY A 77 9.83 15.06 4.50
N LEU A 78 9.48 14.56 5.66
CA LEU A 78 9.07 13.17 5.90
C LEU A 78 7.56 12.98 5.77
N SER A 79 7.15 11.79 5.37
CA SER A 79 5.76 11.35 5.48
C SER A 79 5.38 11.13 6.96
N PHE A 80 4.08 11.09 7.27
CA PHE A 80 3.62 10.84 8.64
C PHE A 80 4.22 9.60 9.30
N PRO A 81 4.25 8.41 8.65
CA PRO A 81 4.89 7.24 9.24
C PRO A 81 6.38 7.43 9.53
N GLU A 82 7.12 8.04 8.61
CA GLU A 82 8.55 8.28 8.76
C GLU A 82 8.85 9.27 9.90
N ALA A 83 8.02 10.32 10.06
CA ALA A 83 8.14 11.28 11.16
C ALA A 83 7.86 10.62 12.53
N VAL A 84 6.87 9.73 12.59
CA VAL A 84 6.58 8.95 13.82
C VAL A 84 7.75 8.02 14.16
N GLU A 85 8.32 7.32 13.18
CA GLU A 85 9.50 6.46 13.37
C GLU A 85 10.72 7.27 13.83
N PHE A 86 10.94 8.44 13.24
CA PHE A 86 12.01 9.36 13.64
C PHE A 86 11.91 9.76 15.11
N LEU A 87 10.71 10.18 15.55
CA LEU A 87 10.44 10.57 16.93
C LEU A 87 10.51 9.40 17.91
N ALA A 88 10.02 8.22 17.51
CA ALA A 88 10.12 7.00 18.30
C ALA A 88 11.59 6.61 18.54
N LYS A 89 12.42 6.67 17.49
CA LYS A 89 13.87 6.46 17.61
C LYS A 89 14.54 7.46 18.55
N ARG A 90 14.21 8.76 18.41
CA ARG A 90 14.74 9.83 19.25
C ARG A 90 14.44 9.57 20.72
N ALA A 91 13.24 9.10 21.05
CA ALA A 91 12.79 8.82 22.40
C ALA A 91 13.14 7.41 22.91
N ASN A 92 13.87 6.60 22.12
CA ASN A 92 14.13 5.18 22.40
C ASN A 92 12.86 4.34 22.67
N ILE A 93 11.78 4.67 21.96
CA ILE A 93 10.54 3.90 21.97
C ILE A 93 10.68 2.79 20.94
N PRO A 94 10.52 1.50 21.33
CA PRO A 94 10.54 0.43 20.35
C PRO A 94 9.35 0.60 19.40
N LEU A 95 9.63 0.58 18.10
CA LEU A 95 8.56 0.56 17.10
C LEU A 95 7.68 -0.66 17.37
N PRO A 96 6.34 -0.54 17.26
CA PRO A 96 5.48 -1.71 17.33
C PRO A 96 6.03 -2.71 16.33
N ALA A 97 6.27 -3.94 16.76
CA ALA A 97 6.54 -5.02 15.83
C ALA A 97 5.45 -4.92 14.75
N GLU A 98 5.83 -4.75 13.48
CA GLU A 98 4.86 -4.81 12.39
C GLU A 98 4.01 -6.01 12.70
N ASP A 99 2.71 -5.80 12.82
CA ASP A 99 1.78 -6.89 13.06
C ASP A 99 2.08 -7.89 11.93
N GLU A 100 2.90 -8.91 12.21
CA GLU A 100 3.42 -9.83 11.17
C GLU A 100 2.26 -10.41 10.37
N ALA A 101 1.10 -10.54 11.04
CA ALA A 101 -0.14 -10.95 10.42
C ALA A 101 -0.66 -9.90 9.40
N ARG A 102 -0.58 -8.59 9.71
CA ARG A 102 -1.01 -7.53 8.78
C ARG A 102 -0.04 -7.37 7.62
N SER A 103 1.26 -7.34 7.90
CA SER A 103 2.32 -7.32 6.88
C SER A 103 2.22 -8.54 5.96
N ASN A 104 1.93 -9.71 6.51
CA ASN A 104 1.71 -10.94 5.74
C ASN A 104 0.43 -10.87 4.89
N ALA A 105 -0.68 -10.33 5.43
CA ALA A 105 -1.93 -10.17 4.68
C ALA A 105 -1.78 -9.16 3.53
N ASP A 106 -1.12 -8.04 3.76
CA ASP A 106 -0.86 -7.03 2.72
C ASP A 106 0.11 -7.54 1.65
N ARG A 107 1.12 -8.31 2.05
CA ARG A 107 2.02 -8.99 1.12
C ARG A 107 1.26 -10.01 0.28
N LEU A 108 0.44 -10.84 0.90
CA LEU A 108 -0.39 -11.81 0.21
C LEU A 108 -1.35 -11.12 -0.77
N ARG A 109 -2.01 -10.04 -0.35
CA ARG A 109 -2.91 -9.25 -1.22
C ARG A 109 -2.18 -8.72 -2.46
N ARG A 110 -1.00 -8.15 -2.31
CA ARG A 110 -0.17 -7.68 -3.45
C ARG A 110 0.18 -8.83 -4.39
N ARG A 111 0.63 -9.95 -3.84
CA ARG A 111 0.98 -11.15 -4.62
C ARG A 111 -0.23 -11.73 -5.36
N VAL A 112 -1.41 -11.75 -4.74
CA VAL A 112 -2.66 -12.18 -5.39
C VAL A 112 -3.05 -11.25 -6.55
N LEU A 113 -2.86 -9.94 -6.42
CA LEU A 113 -3.10 -9.00 -7.52
C LEU A 113 -2.14 -9.22 -8.69
N GLU A 114 -0.84 -9.47 -8.42
CA GLU A 114 0.15 -9.83 -9.44
C GLU A 114 -0.23 -11.15 -10.13
N LEU A 115 -0.62 -12.17 -9.37
CA LEU A 115 -1.09 -13.45 -9.87
C LEU A 115 -2.31 -13.29 -10.77
N ASN A 116 -3.31 -12.51 -10.34
CA ASN A 116 -4.53 -12.28 -11.13
C ASN A 116 -4.22 -11.58 -12.47
N ARG A 117 -3.28 -10.64 -12.49
CA ARG A 117 -2.81 -10.02 -13.75
C ARG A 117 -2.10 -11.03 -14.64
N ALA A 118 -1.23 -11.86 -14.07
CA ALA A 118 -0.51 -12.90 -14.81
C ALA A 118 -1.48 -13.97 -15.36
N ALA A 119 -2.49 -14.37 -14.58
CA ALA A 119 -3.51 -15.31 -15.00
C ALA A 119 -4.41 -14.74 -16.10
N ALA A 120 -4.85 -13.47 -15.99
CA ALA A 120 -5.63 -12.81 -17.02
C ALA A 120 -4.87 -12.76 -18.36
N ARG A 121 -3.57 -12.42 -18.29
CA ARG A 121 -2.69 -12.45 -19.47
C ARG A 121 -2.55 -13.83 -20.04
N TRP A 122 -2.33 -14.85 -19.20
CA TRP A 122 -2.21 -16.23 -19.63
C TRP A 122 -3.51 -16.72 -20.31
N TYR A 123 -4.68 -16.48 -19.74
CA TYR A 123 -5.96 -16.83 -20.36
C TYR A 123 -6.16 -16.14 -21.72
N TYR A 124 -5.79 -14.86 -21.81
CA TYR A 124 -5.83 -14.11 -23.07
C TYR A 124 -4.96 -14.79 -24.14
N ASP A 125 -3.72 -15.17 -23.77
CA ASP A 125 -2.79 -15.83 -24.69
C ASP A 125 -3.32 -17.20 -25.13
N GLN A 126 -3.93 -17.98 -24.20
CA GLN A 126 -4.54 -19.27 -24.54
C GLN A 126 -5.66 -19.14 -25.58
N LEU A 127 -6.46 -18.07 -25.55
CA LEU A 127 -7.50 -17.83 -26.54
C LEU A 127 -6.92 -17.62 -27.95
N GLN A 128 -5.69 -17.15 -28.08
CA GLN A 128 -5.06 -16.94 -29.40
C GLN A 128 -4.38 -18.19 -29.95
N LEU A 129 -4.22 -19.23 -29.14
CA LEU A 129 -3.54 -20.47 -29.48
C LEU A 129 -4.55 -21.57 -29.95
N PRO A 130 -4.09 -22.61 -30.64
CA PRO A 130 -4.97 -23.70 -31.12
C PRO A 130 -5.80 -24.37 -30.00
N GLN A 131 -5.24 -24.48 -28.81
CA GLN A 131 -5.95 -25.06 -27.64
C GLN A 131 -7.14 -24.22 -27.16
N GLY A 132 -7.24 -22.95 -27.57
CA GLY A 132 -8.38 -22.07 -27.32
C GLY A 132 -9.53 -22.21 -28.35
N ALA A 133 -9.41 -23.09 -29.36
CA ALA A 133 -10.34 -23.21 -30.49
C ALA A 133 -11.81 -23.40 -30.05
N ALA A 134 -12.07 -24.15 -29.00
CA ALA A 134 -13.43 -24.36 -28.49
C ALA A 134 -14.08 -23.05 -28.04
N VAL A 135 -13.31 -22.18 -27.37
CA VAL A 135 -13.78 -20.87 -26.92
C VAL A 135 -13.89 -19.90 -28.08
N GLN A 136 -12.98 -19.98 -29.07
CA GLN A 136 -13.08 -19.20 -30.32
C GLN A 136 -14.38 -19.53 -31.08
N ALA A 137 -14.68 -20.82 -31.27
CA ALA A 137 -15.93 -21.25 -31.91
C ALA A 137 -17.18 -20.78 -31.14
N TYR A 138 -17.12 -20.73 -29.79
CA TYR A 138 -18.19 -20.16 -28.99
C TYR A 138 -18.36 -18.65 -29.24
N LEU A 139 -17.26 -17.88 -29.32
CA LEU A 139 -17.31 -16.44 -29.65
C LEU A 139 -17.91 -16.20 -31.04
N ASP A 140 -17.53 -16.98 -32.04
CA ASP A 140 -18.04 -16.92 -33.40
C ASP A 140 -19.55 -17.20 -33.44
N LYS A 141 -20.00 -18.25 -32.74
CA LYS A 141 -21.43 -18.57 -32.59
C LYS A 141 -22.21 -17.42 -31.95
N ARG A 142 -21.59 -16.68 -31.03
CA ARG A 142 -22.17 -15.50 -30.37
C ARG A 142 -21.99 -14.22 -31.18
N GLN A 143 -21.40 -14.25 -32.37
CA GLN A 143 -21.10 -13.13 -33.24
C GLN A 143 -20.23 -12.04 -32.54
N ILE A 144 -19.39 -12.46 -31.60
CA ILE A 144 -18.44 -11.59 -30.92
C ILE A 144 -17.17 -11.48 -31.78
N ARG A 145 -17.00 -10.32 -32.39
CA ARG A 145 -15.85 -10.06 -33.27
C ARG A 145 -14.54 -10.08 -32.48
N ARG A 146 -13.47 -10.56 -33.12
CA ARG A 146 -12.12 -10.60 -32.54
C ARG A 146 -11.67 -9.26 -31.90
N GLY A 147 -11.98 -8.12 -32.55
CA GLY A 147 -11.65 -6.80 -32.00
C GLY A 147 -12.32 -6.50 -30.64
N ILE A 148 -13.54 -7.04 -30.42
CA ILE A 148 -14.24 -6.95 -29.14
C ILE A 148 -13.53 -7.82 -28.10
N ALA A 149 -13.21 -9.06 -28.46
CA ALA A 149 -12.50 -9.99 -27.56
C ALA A 149 -11.16 -9.40 -27.12
N VAL A 150 -10.38 -8.80 -28.01
CA VAL A 150 -9.12 -8.12 -27.72
C VAL A 150 -9.35 -6.90 -26.82
N ARG A 151 -10.32 -6.03 -27.15
CA ARG A 151 -10.60 -4.80 -26.39
C ARG A 151 -10.97 -5.09 -24.93
N PHE A 152 -11.69 -6.18 -24.67
CA PHE A 152 -12.11 -6.58 -23.33
C PHE A 152 -11.16 -7.58 -22.67
N GLY A 153 -10.02 -7.89 -23.28
CA GLY A 153 -9.05 -8.82 -22.73
C GLY A 153 -9.61 -10.24 -22.50
N MET A 154 -10.57 -10.66 -23.33
CA MET A 154 -11.20 -11.97 -23.21
C MET A 154 -10.16 -13.07 -23.37
N GLY A 155 -10.30 -14.16 -22.61
CA GLY A 155 -9.39 -15.29 -22.59
C GLY A 155 -10.10 -16.62 -22.60
N ALA A 156 -9.32 -17.70 -22.65
CA ALA A 156 -9.82 -19.08 -22.60
C ALA A 156 -9.16 -19.85 -21.45
N SER A 157 -9.97 -20.48 -20.60
CA SER A 157 -9.45 -21.54 -19.74
C SER A 157 -9.49 -22.86 -20.51
N LEU A 158 -8.39 -23.61 -20.41
CA LEU A 158 -8.22 -24.87 -21.12
C LEU A 158 -9.09 -25.99 -20.50
N ASP A 159 -9.38 -27.03 -21.28
CA ASP A 159 -10.04 -28.22 -20.79
C ASP A 159 -9.01 -29.20 -20.16
N GLN A 160 -8.34 -28.70 -19.12
CA GLN A 160 -7.32 -29.42 -18.37
C GLN A 160 -7.50 -29.13 -16.87
N TRP A 161 -7.09 -30.09 -16.04
CA TRP A 161 -7.32 -30.01 -14.60
C TRP A 161 -6.39 -29.03 -13.88
N ASP A 162 -5.19 -28.77 -14.41
CA ASP A 162 -4.11 -28.07 -13.71
C ASP A 162 -3.26 -27.16 -14.64
N ALA A 163 -3.79 -26.77 -15.78
CA ALA A 163 -3.05 -25.98 -16.77
C ALA A 163 -2.64 -24.59 -16.23
N LEU A 164 -3.57 -23.85 -15.61
CA LEU A 164 -3.27 -22.59 -14.97
C LEU A 164 -2.38 -22.80 -13.74
N LEU A 165 -2.70 -23.79 -12.91
CA LEU A 165 -1.93 -24.13 -11.71
C LEU A 165 -0.45 -24.31 -12.06
N ARG A 166 -0.14 -25.12 -13.07
CA ARG A 166 1.25 -25.31 -13.54
C ARG A 166 1.86 -24.01 -14.05
N ALA A 167 1.17 -23.33 -14.96
CA ALA A 167 1.68 -22.09 -15.56
C ALA A 167 1.98 -20.99 -14.53
N MET A 168 1.20 -20.88 -13.46
CA MET A 168 1.44 -19.90 -12.40
C MET A 168 2.50 -20.37 -11.41
N THR A 169 2.59 -21.68 -11.15
CA THR A 169 3.67 -22.24 -10.32
C THR A 169 5.03 -22.05 -11.01
N ASP A 170 5.12 -22.24 -12.32
CA ASP A 170 6.34 -22.00 -13.11
C ASP A 170 6.76 -20.51 -13.10
N LYS A 171 5.81 -19.58 -12.90
CA LYS A 171 6.06 -18.16 -12.69
C LYS A 171 6.43 -17.80 -11.25
N GLY A 172 6.56 -18.78 -10.36
CA GLY A 172 6.97 -18.60 -8.96
C GLY A 172 5.85 -18.20 -8.00
N PHE A 173 4.59 -18.42 -8.36
CA PHE A 173 3.48 -18.25 -7.40
C PHE A 173 3.31 -19.49 -6.53
N THR A 174 3.08 -19.26 -5.25
CA THR A 174 2.92 -20.32 -4.26
C THR A 174 1.50 -20.89 -4.25
N LYS A 175 1.34 -22.12 -3.71
CA LYS A 175 0.03 -22.74 -3.52
C LYS A 175 -0.92 -21.89 -2.68
N GLN A 176 -0.40 -21.21 -1.68
CA GLN A 176 -1.17 -20.29 -0.82
C GLN A 176 -1.71 -19.10 -1.61
N GLU A 177 -0.87 -18.47 -2.44
CA GLU A 177 -1.27 -17.35 -3.31
C GLU A 177 -2.32 -17.79 -4.34
N LEU A 178 -2.14 -18.98 -4.92
CA LEU A 178 -3.08 -19.57 -5.87
C LEU A 178 -4.45 -19.85 -5.24
N LEU A 179 -4.49 -20.41 -4.05
CA LEU A 179 -5.75 -20.62 -3.30
C LEU A 179 -6.40 -19.28 -2.93
N ALA A 180 -5.61 -18.34 -2.44
CA ALA A 180 -6.09 -17.01 -2.06
C ALA A 180 -6.65 -16.21 -3.26
N SER A 181 -6.16 -16.47 -4.48
CA SER A 181 -6.69 -15.85 -5.71
C SER A 181 -8.08 -16.36 -6.09
N GLY A 182 -8.48 -17.53 -5.59
CA GLY A 182 -9.72 -18.20 -5.96
C GLY A 182 -9.74 -18.78 -7.37
N LEU A 183 -8.60 -18.81 -8.07
CA LEU A 183 -8.48 -19.40 -9.42
C LEU A 183 -8.26 -20.92 -9.38
N VAL A 184 -7.77 -21.44 -8.25
CA VAL A 184 -7.62 -22.87 -7.99
C VAL A 184 -8.39 -23.26 -6.73
N VAL A 185 -8.71 -24.53 -6.60
CA VAL A 185 -9.46 -25.09 -5.46
C VAL A 185 -8.83 -26.40 -5.00
N ASN A 186 -9.09 -26.74 -3.73
CA ASN A 186 -8.68 -28.03 -3.17
C ASN A 186 -9.54 -29.16 -3.73
N GLY A 187 -8.90 -30.22 -4.18
CA GLY A 187 -9.54 -31.47 -4.53
C GLY A 187 -9.82 -32.34 -3.32
N LYS A 188 -10.73 -33.29 -3.47
CA LYS A 188 -11.10 -34.26 -2.40
C LYS A 188 -9.90 -35.06 -1.87
N ASN A 189 -8.89 -35.28 -2.72
CA ASN A 189 -7.69 -36.07 -2.41
C ASN A 189 -6.48 -35.17 -2.02
N GLY A 190 -6.69 -33.93 -1.61
CA GLY A 190 -5.62 -33.02 -1.13
C GLY A 190 -4.79 -32.35 -2.25
N GLY A 191 -5.05 -32.65 -3.54
CA GLY A 191 -4.43 -31.96 -4.67
C GLY A 191 -5.15 -30.64 -5.01
N LEU A 192 -4.45 -29.73 -5.68
CA LEU A 192 -5.04 -28.51 -6.23
C LEU A 192 -5.42 -28.71 -7.69
N TYR A 193 -6.50 -28.05 -8.12
CA TYR A 193 -6.88 -28.03 -9.53
C TYR A 193 -7.52 -26.71 -9.93
N ASP A 194 -7.54 -26.43 -11.25
CA ASP A 194 -8.08 -25.21 -11.82
C ASP A 194 -9.59 -25.12 -11.60
N LYS A 195 -10.06 -24.03 -11.02
CA LYS A 195 -11.49 -23.78 -10.80
C LYS A 195 -12.25 -23.63 -12.11
N PHE A 196 -11.63 -23.00 -13.10
CA PHE A 196 -12.23 -22.72 -14.40
C PHE A 196 -11.59 -23.60 -15.46
N ARG A 197 -12.40 -24.42 -16.15
CA ARG A 197 -11.99 -25.30 -17.24
C ARG A 197 -12.97 -25.18 -18.39
N ASN A 198 -12.45 -25.17 -19.62
CA ASN A 198 -13.22 -25.06 -20.86
C ASN A 198 -14.25 -23.92 -20.84
N ARG A 199 -13.79 -22.70 -20.48
CA ARG A 199 -14.65 -21.52 -20.35
C ARG A 199 -14.06 -20.30 -21.01
N LEU A 200 -14.95 -19.44 -21.52
CA LEU A 200 -14.62 -18.04 -21.82
C LEU A 200 -14.33 -17.30 -20.51
N MET A 201 -13.19 -16.63 -20.46
CA MET A 201 -12.76 -15.83 -19.32
C MET A 201 -12.90 -14.34 -19.64
N LEU A 202 -13.60 -13.62 -18.77
CA LEU A 202 -13.81 -12.18 -18.86
C LEU A 202 -13.15 -11.53 -17.64
N PRO A 203 -12.03 -10.81 -17.81
CA PRO A 203 -11.41 -10.13 -16.68
C PRO A 203 -12.25 -8.91 -16.29
N VAL A 204 -12.52 -8.78 -14.99
CA VAL A 204 -13.03 -7.54 -14.41
C VAL A 204 -11.85 -6.81 -13.80
N ILE A 205 -11.54 -5.62 -14.34
CA ILE A 205 -10.43 -4.80 -13.87
C ILE A 205 -11.00 -3.67 -13.02
N ASP A 206 -10.72 -3.72 -11.72
CA ASP A 206 -11.02 -2.61 -10.81
C ASP A 206 -9.91 -1.56 -10.95
N VAL A 207 -10.31 -0.31 -11.09
CA VAL A 207 -9.40 0.86 -11.21
C VAL A 207 -9.05 1.51 -9.86
N ARG A 208 -9.39 0.87 -8.74
CA ARG A 208 -9.07 1.35 -7.39
C ARG A 208 -7.68 0.92 -6.95
#